data_0aa46b89d34ecc68b32723737f66b66b
#
_entry.id   0aa46b89d34ecc68b32723737f66b66b
#
_cell.length_a   1.000
_cell.length_b   1.000
_cell.length_c   1.000
_cell.angle_alpha   90.00
_cell.angle_beta   90.00
_cell.angle_gamma   90.00
#
_symmetry.space_group_name_H-M   'P 1'
#
loop_
_entity.id
_entity.type
_entity.pdbx_description
1 polymer ?
#
loop_
_entity_poly.entity_id
_entity_poly.type
_entity_poly.pdbx_seq_one_letter_code
_entity_poly.pdbx_strand_id
1 'polypeptide(L)'
;AAIIGLGVVAFRDPNGIRPLALGKRITEMGEEYMVASESVALDAVGFQFIRDVAPGEAVFITEAGELFTQQCAQAPLTSPCIFEFVYFARPDSFIDGISVYASRVNMGKKLGEKIAREWADLDIDVVIPIPETSMDVALQIAITLDLPYRQGFVKNRYIGRTFIMPGQTQRKKSVRRKLNAISSEFKGKNVLLVDDSI
;
A
#
# COMPACT_ATOMS: atom_id res chain seq x y z
N ALA A 1 -7.38 -5.80 16.41
CA ALA A 1 -7.39 -5.29 17.78
C ALA A 1 -8.81 -5.36 18.35
N ALA A 2 -8.94 -5.44 19.68
CA ALA A 2 -10.19 -5.40 20.41
C ALA A 2 -10.04 -4.55 21.69
N ILE A 3 -11.09 -3.81 22.02
CA ILE A 3 -11.18 -3.10 23.30
C ILE A 3 -11.93 -4.03 24.25
N ILE A 4 -11.36 -4.28 25.42
CA ILE A 4 -11.94 -5.06 26.50
C ILE A 4 -12.00 -4.20 27.76
N GLY A 5 -12.84 -4.52 28.73
CA GLY A 5 -13.04 -3.70 29.95
C GLY A 5 -11.81 -3.50 30.83
N LEU A 6 -10.64 -3.99 30.42
CA LEU A 6 -9.36 -3.87 31.12
C LEU A 6 -8.29 -3.14 30.27
N GLY A 7 -8.59 -2.78 29.03
CA GLY A 7 -7.65 -2.15 28.10
C GLY A 7 -7.85 -2.55 26.65
N VAL A 8 -6.79 -2.49 25.86
CA VAL A 8 -6.77 -2.81 24.44
C VAL A 8 -5.90 -4.03 24.19
N VAL A 9 -6.46 -5.04 23.52
CA VAL A 9 -5.71 -6.21 23.02
C VAL A 9 -5.57 -6.10 21.51
N ALA A 10 -4.36 -6.26 21.01
CA ALA A 10 -4.07 -6.42 19.59
C ALA A 10 -3.20 -7.65 19.37
N PHE A 11 -3.36 -8.30 18.23
CA PHE A 11 -2.53 -9.47 17.87
C PHE A 11 -2.36 -9.54 16.37
N ARG A 12 -1.24 -10.11 15.97
CA ARG A 12 -0.93 -10.39 14.57
C ARG A 12 -1.06 -11.89 14.32
N ASP A 13 -1.57 -12.28 13.16
CA ASP A 13 -1.72 -13.67 12.79
C ASP A 13 -0.37 -14.42 12.75
N PRO A 14 -0.33 -15.77 12.93
CA PRO A 14 0.90 -16.52 13.01
C PRO A 14 1.78 -16.48 11.76
N ASN A 15 1.20 -16.12 10.60
CA ASN A 15 1.92 -15.99 9.34
C ASN A 15 2.34 -14.55 9.03
N GLY A 16 1.92 -13.57 9.85
CA GLY A 16 2.21 -12.16 9.63
C GLY A 16 1.65 -11.61 8.32
N ILE A 17 0.49 -12.15 7.87
CA ILE A 17 -0.11 -11.79 6.57
C ILE A 17 -0.43 -10.31 6.50
N ARG A 18 -1.08 -9.78 7.56
CA ARG A 18 -1.38 -8.36 7.69
C ARG A 18 -0.39 -7.66 8.62
N PRO A 19 0.05 -6.44 8.30
CA PRO A 19 0.93 -5.68 9.17
C PRO A 19 0.21 -5.20 10.43
N LEU A 20 0.99 -5.02 11.50
CA LEU A 20 0.55 -4.40 12.74
C LEU A 20 1.74 -3.68 13.36
N ALA A 21 1.66 -2.38 13.51
CA ALA A 21 2.68 -1.50 14.06
C ALA A 21 2.33 -1.09 15.49
N LEU A 22 3.35 -1.00 16.34
CA LEU A 22 3.26 -0.49 17.71
C LEU A 22 3.99 0.84 17.79
N GLY A 23 3.34 1.83 18.38
CA GLY A 23 3.90 3.16 18.63
C GLY A 23 3.70 3.61 20.05
N LYS A 24 4.46 4.63 20.46
CA LYS A 24 4.32 5.30 21.74
C LYS A 24 4.38 6.81 21.62
N ARG A 25 3.79 7.48 22.57
CA ARG A 25 3.86 8.93 22.77
C ARG A 25 4.08 9.22 24.25
N ILE A 26 4.86 10.24 24.55
CA ILE A 26 5.06 10.74 25.91
C ILE A 26 4.20 11.98 26.05
N THR A 27 3.35 12.00 27.08
CA THR A 27 2.49 13.13 27.45
C THR A 27 2.79 13.56 28.88
N GLU A 28 2.19 14.66 29.33
CA GLU A 28 2.25 15.08 30.73
C GLU A 28 1.64 14.05 31.70
N MET A 29 0.76 13.17 31.20
CA MET A 29 0.12 12.10 31.97
C MET A 29 0.90 10.78 31.97
N GLY A 30 2.01 10.71 31.21
CA GLY A 30 2.84 9.51 31.10
C GLY A 30 3.01 8.99 29.68
N GLU A 31 3.41 7.72 29.55
CA GLU A 31 3.54 7.04 28.26
C GLU A 31 2.18 6.52 27.78
N GLU A 32 1.88 6.78 26.53
CA GLU A 32 0.72 6.25 25.83
C GLU A 32 1.16 5.32 24.69
N TYR A 33 0.43 4.23 24.49
CA TYR A 33 0.69 3.27 23.42
C TYR A 33 -0.45 3.19 22.42
N MET A 34 -0.10 2.96 21.16
CA MET A 34 -1.06 2.79 20.07
C MET A 34 -0.63 1.64 19.16
N VAL A 35 -1.61 0.90 18.66
CA VAL A 35 -1.42 -0.09 17.61
C VAL A 35 -2.16 0.34 16.35
N ALA A 36 -1.52 0.17 15.21
CA ALA A 36 -2.09 0.54 13.91
C ALA A 36 -1.69 -0.48 12.83
N SER A 37 -2.46 -0.54 11.74
CA SER A 37 -2.11 -1.39 10.60
C SER A 37 -0.94 -0.85 9.77
N GLU A 38 -0.61 0.44 9.91
CA GLU A 38 0.46 1.11 9.18
C GLU A 38 1.20 2.10 10.07
N SER A 39 2.53 2.22 9.89
CA SER A 39 3.37 3.16 10.64
C SER A 39 2.93 4.62 10.49
N VAL A 40 2.50 5.01 9.29
CA VAL A 40 2.02 6.39 9.00
C VAL A 40 0.77 6.77 9.79
N ALA A 41 -0.03 5.81 10.25
CA ALA A 41 -1.18 6.10 11.11
C ALA A 41 -0.74 6.51 12.51
N LEU A 42 0.40 6.03 12.99
CA LEU A 42 1.02 6.46 14.25
C LEU A 42 1.53 7.91 14.13
N ASP A 43 2.26 8.20 13.04
CA ASP A 43 2.81 9.52 12.76
C ASP A 43 1.70 10.59 12.67
N ALA A 44 0.59 10.26 12.02
CA ALA A 44 -0.54 11.18 11.80
C ALA A 44 -1.17 11.68 13.10
N VAL A 45 -1.03 10.94 14.21
CA VAL A 45 -1.58 11.30 15.54
C VAL A 45 -0.48 11.53 16.59
N GLY A 46 0.77 11.69 16.15
CA GLY A 46 1.90 12.09 16.99
C GLY A 46 2.50 10.98 17.86
N PHE A 47 2.30 9.71 17.45
CA PHE A 47 3.00 8.58 18.07
C PHE A 47 4.28 8.25 17.30
N GLN A 48 5.34 7.97 18.03
CA GLN A 48 6.59 7.47 17.48
C GLN A 48 6.49 5.96 17.26
N PHE A 49 6.86 5.49 16.06
CA PHE A 49 6.96 4.07 15.76
C PHE A 49 8.03 3.40 16.67
N ILE A 50 7.67 2.30 17.31
CA ILE A 50 8.60 1.48 18.11
C ILE A 50 9.10 0.31 17.28
N ARG A 51 8.15 -0.51 16.79
CA ARG A 51 8.41 -1.73 16.01
C ARG A 51 7.14 -2.28 15.40
N ASP A 52 7.31 -3.18 14.45
CA ASP A 52 6.23 -4.06 14.04
C ASP A 52 5.94 -5.11 15.14
N VAL A 53 4.68 -5.50 15.25
CA VAL A 53 4.26 -6.65 16.08
C VAL A 53 4.62 -7.91 15.32
N ALA A 54 5.31 -8.84 15.97
CA ALA A 54 5.79 -10.06 15.35
C ALA A 54 4.62 -10.99 14.91
N PRO A 55 4.81 -11.85 13.89
CA PRO A 55 3.85 -12.88 13.56
C PRO A 55 3.51 -13.74 14.79
N GLY A 56 2.22 -13.91 15.08
CA GLY A 56 1.75 -14.68 16.24
C GLY A 56 1.93 -14.03 17.61
N GLU A 57 2.30 -12.76 17.64
CA GLU A 57 2.43 -11.99 18.88
C GLU A 57 1.13 -11.27 19.22
N ALA A 58 0.82 -11.21 20.52
CA ALA A 58 -0.22 -10.37 21.10
C ALA A 58 0.39 -9.23 21.91
N VAL A 59 -0.27 -8.08 21.86
CA VAL A 59 0.06 -6.86 22.60
C VAL A 59 -1.16 -6.52 23.45
N PHE A 60 -0.94 -6.24 24.73
CA PHE A 60 -1.97 -5.78 25.66
C PHE A 60 -1.56 -4.45 26.28
N ILE A 61 -2.41 -3.46 26.15
CA ILE A 61 -2.24 -2.13 26.73
C ILE A 61 -3.36 -1.95 27.77
N THR A 62 -3.00 -1.83 29.04
CA THR A 62 -3.96 -1.66 30.13
C THR A 62 -4.58 -0.26 30.14
N GLU A 63 -5.66 -0.07 30.87
CA GLU A 63 -6.23 1.27 31.14
C GLU A 63 -5.26 2.20 31.87
N ALA A 64 -4.32 1.63 32.64
CA ALA A 64 -3.25 2.39 33.30
C ALA A 64 -2.08 2.77 32.38
N GLY A 65 -2.12 2.38 31.10
CA GLY A 65 -1.05 2.66 30.14
C GLY A 65 0.13 1.71 30.18
N GLU A 66 0.01 0.55 30.87
CA GLU A 66 1.07 -0.45 30.91
C GLU A 66 1.04 -1.32 29.66
N LEU A 67 2.20 -1.61 29.09
CA LEU A 67 2.37 -2.42 27.88
C LEU A 67 2.86 -3.83 28.23
N PHE A 68 2.12 -4.84 27.81
CA PHE A 68 2.51 -6.25 27.89
C PHE A 68 2.53 -6.86 26.49
N THR A 69 3.45 -7.77 26.27
CA THR A 69 3.56 -8.50 25.00
C THR A 69 3.77 -9.99 25.23
N GLN A 70 3.18 -10.82 24.39
CA GLN A 70 3.27 -12.27 24.50
C GLN A 70 3.35 -12.90 23.11
N GLN A 71 4.38 -13.71 22.88
CA GLN A 71 4.43 -14.61 21.72
C GLN A 71 3.45 -15.77 21.95
N CYS A 72 2.35 -15.79 21.22
CA CYS A 72 1.29 -16.78 21.36
C CYS A 72 1.45 -17.97 20.42
N ALA A 73 2.02 -17.76 19.22
CA ALA A 73 2.26 -18.84 18.26
C ALA A 73 3.59 -19.55 18.57
N GLN A 74 3.57 -20.91 18.52
CA GLN A 74 4.75 -21.73 18.77
C GLN A 74 5.73 -21.78 17.60
N ALA A 75 5.21 -21.69 16.36
CA ALA A 75 6.02 -21.72 15.14
C ALA A 75 5.52 -20.65 14.16
N PRO A 76 5.78 -19.36 14.45
CA PRO A 76 5.38 -18.30 13.54
C PRO A 76 6.21 -18.35 12.25
N LEU A 77 5.56 -18.06 11.13
CA LEU A 77 6.17 -17.99 9.82
C LEU A 77 5.91 -16.58 9.23
N THR A 78 6.95 -15.93 8.75
CA THR A 78 6.76 -14.63 8.09
C THR A 78 6.40 -14.83 6.64
N SER A 79 5.12 -14.64 6.31
CA SER A 79 4.55 -14.76 4.96
C SER A 79 3.67 -13.54 4.66
N PRO A 80 4.27 -12.33 4.53
CA PRO A 80 3.51 -11.10 4.34
C PRO A 80 2.75 -11.13 3.01
N CYS A 81 1.58 -10.52 2.99
CA CYS A 81 0.79 -10.37 1.78
C CYS A 81 1.42 -9.33 0.87
N ILE A 82 1.83 -9.74 -0.33
CA ILE A 82 2.40 -8.80 -1.32
C ILE A 82 1.43 -7.66 -1.69
N PHE A 83 0.13 -7.90 -1.58
CA PHE A 83 -0.90 -6.91 -1.90
C PHE A 83 -0.84 -5.68 -0.99
N GLU A 84 -0.29 -5.81 0.22
CA GLU A 84 0.02 -4.66 1.07
C GLU A 84 0.97 -3.70 0.38
N PHE A 85 2.06 -4.21 -0.19
CA PHE A 85 3.08 -3.40 -0.86
C PHE A 85 2.61 -2.86 -2.21
N VAL A 86 1.86 -3.66 -2.98
CA VAL A 86 1.41 -3.29 -4.32
C VAL A 86 0.28 -2.27 -4.26
N TYR A 87 -0.67 -2.41 -3.31
CA TYR A 87 -1.94 -1.69 -3.38
C TYR A 87 -2.38 -1.04 -2.06
N PHE A 88 -2.45 -1.80 -0.95
CA PHE A 88 -3.15 -1.32 0.26
C PHE A 88 -2.39 -0.26 1.03
N ALA A 89 -1.10 -0.50 1.32
CA ALA A 89 -0.33 0.38 2.17
C ALA A 89 -0.04 1.71 1.47
N ARG A 90 0.04 2.76 2.26
CA ARG A 90 0.52 4.05 1.77
C ARG A 90 2.00 3.95 1.40
N PRO A 91 2.46 4.66 0.35
CA PRO A 91 3.86 4.58 -0.08
C PRO A 91 4.85 5.03 0.99
N ASP A 92 4.47 5.93 1.87
CA ASP A 92 5.27 6.44 2.99
C ASP A 92 5.30 5.51 4.21
N SER A 93 4.61 4.36 4.18
CA SER A 93 4.64 3.33 5.24
C SER A 93 5.88 2.45 5.18
N PHE A 94 6.26 1.96 6.37
CA PHE A 94 7.17 0.83 6.55
C PHE A 94 6.41 -0.37 7.11
N ILE A 95 6.68 -1.56 6.56
CA ILE A 95 6.11 -2.83 6.99
C ILE A 95 7.23 -3.84 7.14
N ASP A 96 7.39 -4.42 8.32
CA ASP A 96 8.46 -5.38 8.65
C ASP A 96 9.86 -4.84 8.25
N GLY A 97 10.11 -3.56 8.47
CA GLY A 97 11.35 -2.88 8.12
C GLY A 97 11.54 -2.59 6.63
N ILE A 98 10.54 -2.86 5.78
CA ILE A 98 10.60 -2.64 4.35
C ILE A 98 9.78 -1.40 3.97
N SER A 99 10.41 -0.46 3.27
CA SER A 99 9.70 0.70 2.70
C SER A 99 8.76 0.27 1.58
N VAL A 100 7.49 0.65 1.69
CA VAL A 100 6.48 0.41 0.65
C VAL A 100 6.86 1.12 -0.65
N TYR A 101 7.30 2.38 -0.58
CA TYR A 101 7.76 3.14 -1.74
C TYR A 101 8.95 2.46 -2.45
N ALA A 102 10.00 2.09 -1.69
CA ALA A 102 11.15 1.41 -2.27
C ALA A 102 10.78 0.08 -2.92
N SER A 103 9.81 -0.66 -2.34
CA SER A 103 9.27 -1.88 -2.94
C SER A 103 8.60 -1.63 -4.28
N ARG A 104 7.76 -0.58 -4.39
CA ARG A 104 7.11 -0.20 -5.65
C ARG A 104 8.12 0.23 -6.72
N VAL A 105 9.11 1.02 -6.35
CA VAL A 105 10.22 1.39 -7.24
C VAL A 105 10.95 0.15 -7.76
N ASN A 106 11.28 -0.80 -6.88
CA ASN A 106 11.94 -2.06 -7.26
C ASN A 106 11.06 -2.93 -8.16
N MET A 107 9.73 -3.01 -7.90
CA MET A 107 8.79 -3.70 -8.78
C MET A 107 8.78 -3.07 -10.17
N GLY A 108 8.73 -1.73 -10.25
CA GLY A 108 8.79 -0.99 -11.52
C GLY A 108 10.09 -1.25 -12.29
N LYS A 109 11.23 -1.23 -11.61
CA LYS A 109 12.53 -1.55 -12.20
C LYS A 109 12.56 -2.97 -12.79
N LYS A 110 12.16 -3.97 -11.99
CA LYS A 110 12.12 -5.37 -12.42
C LYS A 110 11.17 -5.60 -13.58
N LEU A 111 10.01 -4.95 -13.58
CA LEU A 111 9.05 -5.03 -14.66
C LEU A 111 9.58 -4.34 -15.93
N GLY A 112 10.20 -3.17 -15.81
CA GLY A 112 10.85 -2.48 -16.94
C GLY A 112 11.96 -3.31 -17.56
N GLU A 113 12.85 -3.92 -16.75
CA GLU A 113 13.89 -4.84 -17.21
C GLU A 113 13.30 -6.06 -17.94
N LYS A 114 12.18 -6.59 -17.44
CA LYS A 114 11.47 -7.70 -18.09
C LYS A 114 10.88 -7.29 -19.44
N ILE A 115 10.23 -6.14 -19.51
CA ILE A 115 9.67 -5.60 -20.76
C ILE A 115 10.77 -5.39 -21.80
N ALA A 116 11.89 -4.76 -21.43
CA ALA A 116 13.02 -4.56 -22.31
C ALA A 116 13.59 -5.87 -22.88
N ARG A 117 13.61 -6.94 -22.08
CA ARG A 117 14.15 -8.24 -22.48
C ARG A 117 13.18 -9.05 -23.33
N GLU A 118 11.89 -9.08 -22.97
CA GLU A 118 10.92 -10.01 -23.53
C GLU A 118 10.08 -9.40 -24.65
N TRP A 119 9.97 -8.07 -24.67
CA TRP A 119 9.13 -7.31 -25.60
C TRP A 119 9.86 -6.13 -26.23
N ALA A 120 11.14 -6.32 -26.56
CA ALA A 120 11.99 -5.27 -27.15
C ALA A 120 11.46 -4.70 -28.48
N ASP A 121 10.65 -5.48 -29.21
CA ASP A 121 10.10 -5.09 -30.52
C ASP A 121 8.81 -4.25 -30.41
N LEU A 122 8.31 -4.00 -29.20
CA LEU A 122 7.14 -3.14 -29.02
C LEU A 122 7.50 -1.68 -29.25
N ASP A 123 6.82 -1.06 -30.21
CA ASP A 123 6.91 0.36 -30.49
C ASP A 123 6.04 1.15 -29.48
N ILE A 124 6.63 1.52 -28.34
CA ILE A 124 5.95 2.23 -27.25
C ILE A 124 6.36 3.69 -27.25
N ASP A 125 5.39 4.60 -27.41
CA ASP A 125 5.62 6.05 -27.40
C ASP A 125 5.62 6.64 -25.99
N VAL A 126 4.85 6.05 -25.06
CA VAL A 126 4.60 6.67 -23.74
C VAL A 126 4.14 5.65 -22.71
N VAL A 127 4.57 5.85 -21.48
CA VAL A 127 4.11 5.09 -20.29
C VAL A 127 3.07 5.92 -19.53
N ILE A 128 1.90 5.35 -19.30
CA ILE A 128 0.78 6.00 -18.61
C ILE A 128 0.29 5.12 -17.45
N PRO A 129 0.30 5.62 -16.20
CA PRO A 129 -0.25 4.90 -15.05
C PRO A 129 -1.77 5.01 -14.97
N ILE A 130 -2.40 3.98 -14.40
CA ILE A 130 -3.75 4.09 -13.84
C ILE A 130 -3.62 4.65 -12.41
N PRO A 131 -4.13 5.87 -12.13
CA PRO A 131 -3.92 6.49 -10.84
C PRO A 131 -4.72 5.80 -9.72
N GLU A 132 -4.20 5.75 -8.49
CA GLU A 132 -2.98 6.43 -8.02
C GLU A 132 -1.84 5.44 -7.70
N THR A 133 -2.14 4.19 -7.39
CA THR A 133 -1.22 3.17 -6.84
C THR A 133 -0.12 2.75 -7.82
N SER A 134 -0.39 2.78 -9.12
CA SER A 134 0.58 2.39 -10.14
C SER A 134 1.56 3.51 -10.55
N MET A 135 1.40 4.73 -10.01
CA MET A 135 2.19 5.89 -10.47
C MET A 135 3.70 5.71 -10.23
N ASP A 136 4.09 5.23 -9.05
CA ASP A 136 5.50 5.03 -8.71
C ASP A 136 6.13 3.92 -9.55
N VAL A 137 5.39 2.83 -9.76
CA VAL A 137 5.79 1.70 -10.61
C VAL A 137 5.96 2.14 -12.06
N ALA A 138 4.98 2.87 -12.61
CA ALA A 138 4.99 3.35 -13.99
C ALA A 138 6.12 4.35 -14.25
N LEU A 139 6.38 5.26 -13.30
CA LEU A 139 7.49 6.19 -13.40
C LEU A 139 8.83 5.44 -13.50
N GLN A 140 9.02 4.42 -12.66
CA GLN A 140 10.24 3.63 -12.69
C GLN A 140 10.38 2.78 -13.95
N ILE A 141 9.26 2.25 -14.49
CA ILE A 141 9.26 1.57 -15.79
C ILE A 141 9.69 2.54 -16.89
N ALA A 142 9.13 3.75 -16.93
CA ALA A 142 9.47 4.76 -17.92
C ALA A 142 10.98 5.12 -17.89
N ILE A 143 11.53 5.32 -16.68
CA ILE A 143 12.97 5.55 -16.49
C ILE A 143 13.80 4.35 -16.99
N THR A 144 13.38 3.11 -16.70
CA THR A 144 14.12 1.91 -17.06
C THR A 144 14.13 1.66 -18.57
N LEU A 145 13.03 2.04 -19.25
CA LEU A 145 12.87 1.88 -20.70
C LEU A 145 13.32 3.12 -21.51
N ASP A 146 13.74 4.19 -20.83
CA ASP A 146 14.03 5.50 -21.46
C ASP A 146 12.84 6.04 -22.28
N LEU A 147 11.63 5.93 -21.75
CA LEU A 147 10.39 6.35 -22.39
C LEU A 147 9.76 7.54 -21.66
N PRO A 148 9.01 8.41 -22.36
CA PRO A 148 8.24 9.47 -21.73
C PRO A 148 7.20 8.92 -20.74
N TYR A 149 7.14 9.50 -19.55
CA TYR A 149 6.06 9.30 -18.58
C TYR A 149 5.02 10.42 -18.71
N ARG A 150 3.74 10.10 -18.77
CA ARG A 150 2.64 11.07 -18.81
C ARG A 150 1.47 10.63 -17.94
N GLN A 151 0.82 11.60 -17.33
CA GLN A 151 -0.46 11.37 -16.66
C GLN A 151 -1.58 11.43 -17.70
N GLY A 152 -2.06 10.29 -18.15
CA GLY A 152 -3.14 10.20 -19.14
C GLY A 152 -4.53 10.20 -18.53
N PHE A 153 -4.66 10.10 -17.20
CA PHE A 153 -5.95 10.04 -16.50
C PHE A 153 -6.05 11.05 -15.39
N VAL A 154 -7.25 11.63 -15.23
CA VAL A 154 -7.65 12.44 -14.08
C VAL A 154 -8.64 11.66 -13.24
N LYS A 155 -8.30 11.42 -11.97
CA LYS A 155 -9.16 10.73 -11.00
C LYS A 155 -10.11 11.72 -10.33
N ASN A 156 -11.40 11.44 -10.38
CA ASN A 156 -12.38 12.18 -9.59
C ASN A 156 -12.35 11.70 -8.14
N ARG A 157 -11.81 12.55 -7.25
CA ARG A 157 -11.65 12.24 -5.82
C ARG A 157 -12.95 12.16 -5.03
N TYR A 158 -14.03 12.70 -5.57
CA TYR A 158 -15.35 12.71 -4.92
C TYR A 158 -16.16 11.42 -5.14
N ILE A 159 -15.67 10.52 -6.00
CA ILE A 159 -16.31 9.24 -6.27
C ILE A 159 -15.56 8.12 -5.56
N GLY A 160 -16.24 7.42 -4.64
CA GLY A 160 -15.70 6.31 -3.87
C GLY A 160 -15.35 5.06 -4.71
N ARG A 161 -14.92 3.99 -4.04
CA ARG A 161 -14.54 2.72 -4.67
C ARG A 161 -15.71 2.09 -5.44
N THR A 162 -15.45 1.68 -6.69
CA THR A 162 -16.47 1.18 -7.62
C THR A 162 -16.43 -0.32 -7.87
N PHE A 163 -15.43 -1.04 -7.30
CA PHE A 163 -15.16 -2.44 -7.63
C PHE A 163 -16.13 -3.47 -7.00
N ILE A 164 -16.95 -3.06 -6.04
CA ILE A 164 -17.86 -3.95 -5.30
C ILE A 164 -19.29 -3.89 -5.86
N MET A 165 -19.52 -3.20 -7.00
CA MET A 165 -20.87 -3.10 -7.57
C MET A 165 -21.22 -4.31 -8.44
N PRO A 166 -22.40 -4.94 -8.25
CA PRO A 166 -22.88 -5.99 -9.14
C PRO A 166 -23.24 -5.42 -10.52
N GLY A 167 -22.78 -6.08 -11.57
CA GLY A 167 -23.13 -5.80 -12.95
C GLY A 167 -22.14 -4.96 -13.77
N GLN A 168 -21.74 -5.50 -14.95
CA GLN A 168 -20.75 -4.89 -15.84
C GLN A 168 -21.15 -3.51 -16.38
N THR A 169 -22.43 -3.28 -16.65
CA THR A 169 -22.92 -2.00 -17.19
C THR A 169 -22.82 -0.87 -16.16
N GLN A 170 -23.07 -1.17 -14.90
CA GLN A 170 -22.91 -0.21 -13.80
C GLN A 170 -21.44 0.07 -13.53
N ARG A 171 -20.56 -0.94 -13.63
CA ARG A 171 -19.09 -0.79 -13.52
C ARG A 171 -18.57 0.16 -14.60
N LYS A 172 -18.94 -0.01 -15.88
CA LYS A 172 -18.52 0.87 -16.99
C LYS A 172 -18.94 2.32 -16.78
N LYS A 173 -20.17 2.56 -16.34
CA LYS A 173 -20.66 3.92 -16.02
C LYS A 173 -19.90 4.54 -14.84
N SER A 174 -19.61 3.74 -13.84
CA SER A 174 -18.91 4.17 -12.61
C SER A 174 -17.43 4.47 -12.88
N VAL A 175 -16.73 3.64 -13.68
CA VAL A 175 -15.34 3.87 -14.11
C VAL A 175 -15.24 5.17 -14.92
N ARG A 176 -16.14 5.42 -15.87
CA ARG A 176 -16.17 6.68 -16.64
C ARG A 176 -16.35 7.92 -15.79
N ARG A 177 -17.09 7.84 -14.68
CA ARG A 177 -17.25 8.96 -13.75
C ARG A 177 -16.01 9.16 -12.87
N LYS A 178 -15.25 8.09 -12.62
CA LYS A 178 -14.10 8.09 -11.72
C LYS A 178 -12.79 8.47 -12.39
N LEU A 179 -12.60 8.03 -13.64
CA LEU A 179 -11.41 8.24 -14.43
C LEU A 179 -11.77 8.90 -15.77
N ASN A 180 -11.26 10.10 -15.99
CA ASN A 180 -11.36 10.80 -17.26
C ASN A 180 -10.01 10.73 -17.98
N ALA A 181 -10.01 10.25 -19.23
CA ALA A 181 -8.84 10.23 -20.06
C ALA A 181 -8.54 11.63 -20.64
N ILE A 182 -7.27 12.01 -20.65
CA ILE A 182 -6.76 13.18 -21.35
C ILE A 182 -6.49 12.76 -22.79
N SER A 183 -7.43 13.00 -23.70
CA SER A 183 -7.42 12.46 -25.07
C SER A 183 -6.14 12.77 -25.85
N SER A 184 -5.49 13.91 -25.63
CA SER A 184 -4.23 14.30 -26.27
C SER A 184 -3.07 13.36 -25.92
N GLU A 185 -3.12 12.70 -24.77
CA GLU A 185 -2.07 11.80 -24.33
C GLU A 185 -2.16 10.39 -24.96
N PHE A 186 -3.31 10.07 -25.57
CA PHE A 186 -3.58 8.76 -26.16
C PHE A 186 -3.63 8.79 -27.69
N LYS A 187 -4.13 9.90 -28.27
CA LYS A 187 -4.41 9.96 -29.71
C LYS A 187 -3.14 9.81 -30.54
N GLY A 188 -3.11 8.75 -31.38
CA GLY A 188 -2.02 8.49 -32.29
C GLY A 188 -0.73 7.99 -31.62
N LYS A 189 -0.82 7.45 -30.41
CA LYS A 189 0.31 6.91 -29.63
C LYS A 189 0.11 5.44 -29.29
N ASN A 190 1.18 4.69 -29.29
CA ASN A 190 1.30 3.37 -28.70
C ASN A 190 1.59 3.52 -27.21
N VAL A 191 0.61 3.19 -26.37
CA VAL A 191 0.65 3.48 -24.93
C VAL A 191 0.90 2.21 -24.13
N LEU A 192 1.91 2.24 -23.27
CA LEU A 192 2.08 1.26 -22.21
C LEU A 192 1.28 1.69 -20.99
N LEU A 193 0.14 1.03 -20.75
CA LEU A 193 -0.65 1.23 -19.54
C LEU A 193 -0.09 0.40 -18.39
N VAL A 194 0.03 1.02 -17.23
CA VAL A 194 0.52 0.36 -16.00
C VAL A 194 -0.56 0.44 -14.93
N ASP A 195 -0.95 -0.71 -14.41
CA ASP A 195 -1.89 -0.83 -13.29
C ASP A 195 -1.31 -1.75 -12.21
N ASP A 196 -1.89 -1.76 -11.03
CA ASP A 196 -1.53 -2.63 -9.90
C ASP A 196 -2.20 -4.01 -9.96
N SER A 197 -3.22 -4.16 -10.79
CA SER A 197 -4.00 -5.40 -10.94
C SER A 197 -4.59 -5.53 -12.34
N ILE A 198 -4.91 -6.78 -12.73
CA ILE A 198 -5.51 -7.15 -14.01
C ILE A 198 -6.99 -7.55 -13.79
#